data_302af51f1e2386bdf89dea1ff057c63d
#
_entry.id   302af51f1e2386bdf89dea1ff057c63d
#
_cell.length_a   1.000
_cell.length_b   1.000
_cell.length_c   1.000
_cell.angle_alpha   90.00
_cell.angle_beta   90.00
_cell.angle_gamma   90.00
#
_symmetry.space_group_name_H-M   'P 1'
#
loop_
_entity.id
_entity.type
_entity.pdbx_description
1 polymer ?
#
loop_
_entity_poly.entity_id
_entity_poly.type
_entity_poly.pdbx_seq_one_letter_code
_entity_poly.pdbx_strand_id
1 'polypeptide(L)'
;IGAQRIGTPAEAGHSAVLAAAKEKGRAAMEAAKAAKKPEPVAQREMRQAAGNTSDQMVAGVTVWQEIGGLAGRFALAMLAVVIVSRRSLLRVFQLPALLFVPLFFWWMSGQLADPGSLTWIKVGIFIAGFLTVAQFSFWGNYIPLVFPVHLRGTGESFAANIGGRILGTAAAWITLTLSASDKPDPARMAVIGACVAGAYVLIGALLTQFLPEPKEESEEGAR
;
A
#
# COMPACT_ATOMS: atom_id res chain seq x y z
N ILE A 1 -2.61 14.56 38.19
CA ILE A 1 -4.01 14.22 37.95
C ILE A 1 -4.00 13.39 36.67
N GLY A 2 -3.81 12.07 36.83
CA GLY A 2 -3.84 11.13 35.74
C GLY A 2 -5.29 10.92 35.28
N ALA A 3 -5.72 11.68 34.31
CA ALA A 3 -6.87 11.26 33.51
C ALA A 3 -6.48 9.93 32.86
N GLN A 4 -7.02 8.82 33.38
CA GLN A 4 -7.13 7.58 32.61
C GLN A 4 -7.84 7.95 31.31
N ARG A 5 -7.07 8.16 30.24
CA ARG A 5 -7.61 8.14 28.90
C ARG A 5 -8.13 6.72 28.74
N ILE A 6 -9.43 6.57 28.86
CA ILE A 6 -10.16 5.41 28.36
C ILE A 6 -9.67 5.29 26.94
N GLY A 7 -8.93 4.20 26.65
CA GLY A 7 -8.27 4.02 25.36
C GLY A 7 -9.24 4.30 24.24
N THR A 8 -8.81 5.16 23.32
CA THR A 8 -9.61 5.37 22.11
C THR A 8 -9.79 4.03 21.42
N PRO A 9 -10.88 3.80 20.71
CA PRO A 9 -11.05 2.59 19.94
C PRO A 9 -9.77 2.18 19.16
N ALA A 10 -9.01 3.09 18.56
CA ALA A 10 -7.72 2.83 17.91
C ALA A 10 -6.67 2.16 18.82
N GLU A 11 -6.62 2.52 20.11
CA GLU A 11 -5.71 1.87 21.07
C GLU A 11 -6.16 0.45 21.43
N ALA A 12 -7.47 0.14 21.36
CA ALA A 12 -7.99 -1.18 21.71
C ALA A 12 -7.65 -2.24 20.62
N GLY A 13 -7.76 -1.95 19.33
CA GLY A 13 -7.42 -2.91 18.27
C GLY A 13 -5.91 -3.08 18.11
N HIS A 14 -5.14 -1.98 18.19
CA HIS A 14 -3.70 -2.05 18.30
C HIS A 14 -3.29 -2.81 19.57
N SER A 15 -4.02 -2.62 20.67
CA SER A 15 -3.80 -3.34 21.93
C SER A 15 -4.17 -4.83 21.80
N ALA A 16 -5.18 -5.22 21.01
CA ALA A 16 -5.54 -6.61 20.77
C ALA A 16 -4.47 -7.35 19.95
N VAL A 17 -3.96 -6.73 18.89
CA VAL A 17 -2.84 -7.27 18.10
C VAL A 17 -1.57 -7.36 18.93
N LEU A 18 -1.24 -6.30 19.68
CA LEU A 18 -0.11 -6.30 20.60
C LEU A 18 -0.31 -7.29 21.75
N ALA A 19 -1.54 -7.46 22.27
CA ALA A 19 -1.84 -8.43 23.30
C ALA A 19 -1.63 -9.84 22.78
N ALA A 20 -2.15 -10.19 21.60
CA ALA A 20 -1.94 -11.50 20.98
C ALA A 20 -0.46 -11.75 20.68
N ALA A 21 0.28 -10.77 20.18
CA ALA A 21 1.71 -10.89 19.95
C ALA A 21 2.50 -11.04 21.25
N LYS A 22 2.14 -10.28 22.30
CA LYS A 22 2.73 -10.39 23.65
C LYS A 22 2.43 -11.74 24.30
N GLU A 23 1.21 -12.25 24.15
CA GLU A 23 0.80 -13.55 24.71
C GLU A 23 1.61 -14.69 24.06
N LYS A 24 1.71 -14.72 22.74
CA LYS A 24 2.56 -15.69 22.03
C LYS A 24 4.03 -15.55 22.36
N GLY A 25 4.51 -14.30 22.52
CA GLY A 25 5.87 -14.04 22.96
C GLY A 25 6.13 -14.55 24.39
N ARG A 26 5.18 -14.38 25.32
CA ARG A 26 5.28 -14.90 26.68
C ARG A 26 5.26 -16.43 26.70
N ALA A 27 4.36 -17.05 25.95
CA ALA A 27 4.30 -18.51 25.84
C ALA A 27 5.61 -19.09 25.29
N ALA A 28 6.21 -18.45 24.27
CA ALA A 28 7.52 -18.85 23.75
C ALA A 28 8.63 -18.70 24.80
N MET A 29 8.60 -17.62 25.60
CA MET A 29 9.57 -17.42 26.67
C MET A 29 9.43 -18.45 27.78
N GLU A 30 8.21 -18.80 28.18
CA GLU A 30 7.95 -19.85 29.18
C GLU A 30 8.39 -21.22 28.68
N ALA A 31 8.11 -21.56 27.42
CA ALA A 31 8.58 -22.79 26.80
C ALA A 31 10.11 -22.86 26.75
N ALA A 32 10.78 -21.74 26.43
CA ALA A 32 12.25 -21.67 26.42
C ALA A 32 12.85 -21.80 27.82
N LYS A 33 12.21 -21.22 28.86
CA LYS A 33 12.62 -21.38 30.26
C LYS A 33 12.41 -22.82 30.74
N ALA A 34 11.28 -23.44 30.40
CA ALA A 34 11.02 -24.86 30.69
C ALA A 34 12.06 -25.79 30.06
N ALA A 35 12.54 -25.43 28.86
CA ALA A 35 13.63 -26.12 28.16
C ALA A 35 15.03 -25.77 28.67
N LYS A 36 15.16 -24.99 29.76
CA LYS A 36 16.44 -24.56 30.37
C LYS A 36 17.38 -23.85 29.37
N LYS A 37 16.84 -23.14 28.40
CA LYS A 37 17.63 -22.37 27.43
C LYS A 37 18.21 -21.11 28.10
N PRO A 38 19.41 -20.65 27.67
CA PRO A 38 19.99 -19.38 28.14
C PRO A 38 19.05 -18.18 27.94
N GLU A 39 19.00 -17.25 28.87
CA GLU A 39 18.11 -16.07 28.81
C GLU A 39 18.15 -15.28 27.47
N PRO A 40 19.32 -15.03 26.85
CA PRO A 40 19.36 -14.31 25.56
C PRO A 40 18.70 -15.10 24.42
N VAL A 41 18.67 -16.43 24.49
CA VAL A 41 17.97 -17.28 23.52
C VAL A 41 16.46 -17.22 23.73
N ALA A 42 16.02 -17.31 25.00
CA ALA A 42 14.62 -17.19 25.35
C ALA A 42 14.02 -15.83 24.93
N GLN A 43 14.77 -14.74 25.12
CA GLN A 43 14.37 -13.40 24.68
C GLN A 43 14.28 -13.28 23.14
N ARG A 44 15.19 -13.92 22.41
CA ARG A 44 15.13 -13.98 20.93
C ARG A 44 13.91 -14.72 20.44
N GLU A 45 13.62 -15.88 21.01
CA GLU A 45 12.43 -16.68 20.69
C GLU A 45 11.13 -15.92 20.98
N MET A 46 11.07 -15.21 22.10
CA MET A 46 9.96 -14.33 22.45
C MET A 46 9.73 -13.24 21.39
N ARG A 47 10.79 -12.54 20.99
CA ARG A 47 10.72 -11.47 19.98
C ARG A 47 10.33 -12.01 18.62
N GLN A 48 10.86 -13.17 18.22
CA GLN A 48 10.51 -13.83 16.96
C GLN A 48 9.04 -14.27 16.94
N ALA A 49 8.54 -14.89 18.01
CA ALA A 49 7.15 -15.30 18.09
C ALA A 49 6.19 -14.12 18.04
N ALA A 50 6.52 -13.02 18.71
CA ALA A 50 5.74 -11.79 18.66
C ALA A 50 5.80 -11.15 17.26
N GLY A 51 6.97 -11.09 16.63
CA GLY A 51 7.18 -10.58 15.27
C GLY A 51 6.38 -11.37 14.24
N ASN A 52 6.53 -12.69 14.24
CA ASN A 52 5.83 -13.58 13.31
C ASN A 52 4.30 -13.42 13.37
N THR A 53 3.76 -13.12 14.55
CA THR A 53 2.30 -12.90 14.69
C THR A 53 1.87 -11.60 14.03
N SER A 54 2.65 -10.53 14.18
CA SER A 54 2.40 -9.25 13.50
C SER A 54 2.54 -9.40 11.99
N ASP A 55 3.57 -10.10 11.53
CA ASP A 55 3.84 -10.32 10.10
C ASP A 55 2.73 -11.15 9.44
N GLN A 56 2.20 -12.18 10.12
CA GLN A 56 1.06 -12.96 9.63
C GLN A 56 -0.21 -12.11 9.47
N MET A 57 -0.47 -11.17 10.40
CA MET A 57 -1.62 -10.27 10.27
C MET A 57 -1.46 -9.30 9.11
N VAL A 58 -0.27 -8.72 8.96
CA VAL A 58 0.07 -7.84 7.81
C VAL A 58 -0.06 -8.60 6.51
N ALA A 59 0.51 -9.80 6.42
CA ALA A 59 0.40 -10.66 5.24
C ALA A 59 -1.06 -10.97 4.89
N GLY A 60 -1.91 -11.25 5.90
CA GLY A 60 -3.33 -11.50 5.70
C GLY A 60 -4.09 -10.33 5.10
N VAL A 61 -3.67 -9.09 5.36
CA VAL A 61 -4.25 -7.88 4.75
C VAL A 61 -3.66 -7.64 3.36
N THR A 62 -2.35 -7.82 3.21
CA THR A 62 -1.64 -7.61 1.93
C THR A 62 -2.15 -8.53 0.83
N VAL A 63 -2.51 -9.78 1.15
CA VAL A 63 -3.12 -10.71 0.18
C VAL A 63 -4.36 -10.10 -0.49
N TRP A 64 -5.21 -9.40 0.25
CA TRP A 64 -6.40 -8.73 -0.31
C TRP A 64 -6.04 -7.59 -1.24
N GLN A 65 -4.96 -6.85 -0.95
CA GLN A 65 -4.43 -5.84 -1.86
C GLN A 65 -3.95 -6.45 -3.18
N GLU A 66 -3.22 -7.56 -3.12
CA GLU A 66 -2.71 -8.24 -4.31
C GLU A 66 -3.84 -8.84 -5.16
N ILE A 67 -4.86 -9.44 -4.52
CA ILE A 67 -6.05 -9.94 -5.24
C ILE A 67 -6.79 -8.78 -5.91
N GLY A 68 -6.99 -7.67 -5.19
CA GLY A 68 -7.58 -6.45 -5.75
C GLY A 68 -6.77 -5.91 -6.92
N GLY A 69 -5.44 -5.86 -6.77
CA GLY A 69 -4.52 -5.43 -7.81
C GLY A 69 -4.56 -6.31 -9.05
N LEU A 70 -4.64 -7.63 -8.88
CA LEU A 70 -4.80 -8.57 -9.99
C LEU A 70 -6.13 -8.33 -10.73
N ALA A 71 -7.23 -8.26 -10.00
CA ALA A 71 -8.55 -7.96 -10.59
C ALA A 71 -8.54 -6.61 -11.33
N GLY A 72 -7.90 -5.59 -10.76
CA GLY A 72 -7.75 -4.27 -11.38
C GLY A 72 -6.95 -4.28 -12.67
N ARG A 73 -5.89 -5.10 -12.75
CA ARG A 73 -5.11 -5.29 -13.99
C ARG A 73 -5.94 -5.91 -15.11
N PHE A 74 -6.76 -6.92 -14.78
CA PHE A 74 -7.69 -7.50 -15.75
C PHE A 74 -8.74 -6.48 -16.20
N ALA A 75 -9.33 -5.73 -15.27
CA ALA A 75 -10.29 -4.68 -15.60
C ALA A 75 -9.67 -3.60 -16.51
N LEU A 76 -8.44 -3.16 -16.20
CA LEU A 76 -7.72 -2.19 -17.03
C LEU A 76 -7.45 -2.76 -18.44
N ALA A 77 -7.03 -4.01 -18.55
CA ALA A 77 -6.79 -4.65 -19.84
C ALA A 77 -8.07 -4.73 -20.68
N MET A 78 -9.21 -5.09 -20.08
CA MET A 78 -10.52 -5.10 -20.76
C MET A 78 -10.94 -3.69 -21.18
N LEU A 79 -10.78 -2.70 -20.31
CA LEU A 79 -11.13 -1.31 -20.62
C LEU A 79 -10.22 -0.72 -21.70
N ALA A 80 -8.97 -1.14 -21.79
CA ALA A 80 -8.03 -0.69 -22.82
C ALA A 80 -8.47 -1.07 -24.26
N VAL A 81 -9.29 -2.09 -24.40
CA VAL A 81 -9.90 -2.47 -25.71
C VAL A 81 -10.99 -1.48 -26.11
N VAL A 82 -11.71 -0.93 -25.13
CA VAL A 82 -12.87 -0.04 -25.36
C VAL A 82 -12.45 1.44 -25.36
N ILE A 83 -11.53 1.80 -24.47
CA ILE A 83 -11.10 3.18 -24.29
C ILE A 83 -9.78 3.40 -25.06
N VAL A 84 -9.88 3.99 -26.23
CA VAL A 84 -8.73 4.27 -27.10
C VAL A 84 -7.78 5.30 -26.50
N SER A 85 -8.32 6.36 -25.86
CA SER A 85 -7.48 7.40 -25.25
C SER A 85 -6.77 6.89 -24.00
N ARG A 86 -5.45 6.92 -24.03
CA ARG A 86 -4.59 6.49 -22.91
C ARG A 86 -4.80 7.33 -21.65
N ARG A 87 -4.99 8.64 -21.82
CA ARG A 87 -5.29 9.56 -20.71
C ARG A 87 -6.62 9.23 -20.06
N SER A 88 -7.66 8.98 -20.87
CA SER A 88 -9.00 8.63 -20.38
C SER A 88 -8.97 7.31 -19.62
N LEU A 89 -8.28 6.30 -20.15
CA LEU A 89 -8.11 5.00 -19.50
C LEU A 89 -7.47 5.14 -18.12
N LEU A 90 -6.40 5.92 -17.99
CA LEU A 90 -5.72 6.13 -16.72
C LEU A 90 -6.61 6.89 -15.72
N ARG A 91 -7.35 7.91 -16.18
CA ARG A 91 -8.26 8.71 -15.35
C ARG A 91 -9.39 7.88 -14.74
N VAL A 92 -9.89 6.85 -15.43
CA VAL A 92 -10.93 5.94 -14.90
C VAL A 92 -10.47 5.28 -13.59
N PHE A 93 -9.20 5.04 -13.42
CA PHE A 93 -8.64 4.50 -12.17
C PHE A 93 -8.16 5.58 -11.22
N GLN A 94 -7.57 6.67 -11.72
CA GLN A 94 -7.03 7.74 -10.89
C GLN A 94 -8.09 8.56 -10.16
N LEU A 95 -9.18 8.95 -10.84
CA LEU A 95 -10.21 9.79 -10.22
C LEU A 95 -10.92 9.09 -9.06
N PRO A 96 -11.38 7.82 -9.19
CA PRO A 96 -11.89 7.10 -8.04
C PRO A 96 -10.83 6.88 -6.95
N ALA A 97 -9.57 6.61 -7.32
CA ALA A 97 -8.49 6.45 -6.35
C ALA A 97 -8.23 7.74 -5.55
N LEU A 98 -8.30 8.90 -6.20
CA LEU A 98 -8.10 10.20 -5.57
C LEU A 98 -9.10 10.46 -4.43
N LEU A 99 -10.33 10.01 -4.58
CA LEU A 99 -11.35 10.13 -3.55
C LEU A 99 -11.28 8.97 -2.55
N PHE A 100 -11.25 7.75 -3.06
CA PHE A 100 -11.38 6.55 -2.23
C PHE A 100 -10.18 6.36 -1.29
N VAL A 101 -8.95 6.46 -1.80
CA VAL A 101 -7.75 6.11 -1.04
C VAL A 101 -7.58 7.01 0.20
N PRO A 102 -7.59 8.35 0.09
CA PRO A 102 -7.47 9.21 1.26
C PRO A 102 -8.62 9.04 2.25
N LEU A 103 -9.85 8.95 1.76
CA LEU A 103 -11.03 8.78 2.61
C LEU A 103 -11.02 7.44 3.33
N PHE A 104 -10.61 6.38 2.66
CA PHE A 104 -10.50 5.05 3.26
C PHE A 104 -9.44 5.01 4.37
N PHE A 105 -8.24 5.53 4.13
CA PHE A 105 -7.20 5.57 5.16
C PHE A 105 -7.57 6.49 6.33
N TRP A 106 -8.24 7.60 6.05
CA TRP A 106 -8.78 8.45 7.10
C TRP A 106 -9.86 7.75 7.93
N TRP A 107 -10.82 7.10 7.30
CA TRP A 107 -11.83 6.28 7.98
C TRP A 107 -11.18 5.15 8.78
N MET A 108 -10.22 4.45 8.20
CA MET A 108 -9.50 3.35 8.83
C MET A 108 -8.80 3.79 10.12
N SER A 109 -8.30 5.03 10.18
CA SER A 109 -7.63 5.55 11.37
C SER A 109 -8.51 5.51 12.63
N GLY A 110 -9.82 5.66 12.47
CA GLY A 110 -10.79 5.56 13.55
C GLY A 110 -11.27 4.12 13.85
N GLN A 111 -11.02 3.18 12.93
CA GLN A 111 -11.53 1.80 13.01
C GLN A 111 -10.48 0.76 13.43
N LEU A 112 -9.23 1.14 13.57
CA LEU A 112 -8.12 0.23 13.91
C LEU A 112 -8.33 -0.58 15.20
N ALA A 113 -9.33 -0.26 15.94
CA ALA A 113 -9.66 -0.76 17.24
C ALA A 113 -10.78 -1.78 17.29
N ASP A 114 -11.66 -1.74 16.33
CA ASP A 114 -12.82 -2.62 16.31
C ASP A 114 -12.46 -3.92 15.59
N PRO A 115 -12.48 -5.08 16.29
CA PRO A 115 -12.24 -6.37 15.66
C PRO A 115 -13.22 -6.67 14.51
N GLY A 116 -14.44 -6.13 14.56
CA GLY A 116 -15.43 -6.24 13.51
C GLY A 116 -15.07 -5.49 12.24
N SER A 117 -14.22 -4.48 12.33
CA SER A 117 -13.79 -3.66 11.19
C SER A 117 -12.79 -4.37 10.27
N LEU A 118 -12.16 -5.47 10.69
CA LEU A 118 -11.13 -6.16 9.91
C LEU A 118 -11.63 -6.60 8.52
N THR A 119 -12.88 -7.03 8.43
CA THR A 119 -13.49 -7.41 7.14
C THR A 119 -13.62 -6.20 6.23
N TRP A 120 -14.08 -5.08 6.75
CA TRP A 120 -14.20 -3.83 5.99
C TRP A 120 -12.85 -3.25 5.59
N ILE A 121 -11.83 -3.39 6.46
CA ILE A 121 -10.45 -3.03 6.14
C ILE A 121 -9.94 -3.87 4.96
N LYS A 122 -10.17 -5.19 4.96
CA LYS A 122 -9.77 -6.06 3.85
C LYS A 122 -10.48 -5.68 2.55
N VAL A 123 -11.78 -5.39 2.60
CA VAL A 123 -12.54 -4.92 1.43
C VAL A 123 -11.99 -3.58 0.93
N GLY A 124 -11.73 -2.64 1.81
CA GLY A 124 -11.17 -1.34 1.43
C GLY A 124 -9.77 -1.45 0.85
N ILE A 125 -8.91 -2.32 1.40
CA ILE A 125 -7.58 -2.60 0.87
C ILE A 125 -7.66 -3.30 -0.50
N PHE A 126 -8.63 -4.20 -0.70
CA PHE A 126 -8.91 -4.78 -2.01
C PHE A 126 -9.26 -3.70 -3.04
N ILE A 127 -10.17 -2.77 -2.71
CA ILE A 127 -10.56 -1.67 -3.61
C ILE A 127 -9.37 -0.73 -3.85
N ALA A 128 -8.61 -0.40 -2.82
CA ALA A 128 -7.40 0.41 -2.97
C ALA A 128 -6.39 -0.26 -3.91
N GLY A 129 -6.15 -1.57 -3.74
CA GLY A 129 -5.33 -2.37 -4.64
C GLY A 129 -5.86 -2.38 -6.07
N PHE A 130 -7.18 -2.60 -6.24
CA PHE A 130 -7.84 -2.57 -7.54
C PHE A 130 -7.60 -1.25 -8.28
N LEU A 131 -7.73 -0.12 -7.61
CA LEU A 131 -7.59 1.20 -8.23
C LEU A 131 -6.14 1.61 -8.46
N THR A 132 -5.22 1.28 -7.54
CA THR A 132 -3.84 1.76 -7.60
C THR A 132 -2.90 0.80 -8.33
N VAL A 133 -2.99 -0.50 -8.04
CA VAL A 133 -2.08 -1.51 -8.62
C VAL A 133 -2.38 -1.75 -10.11
N ALA A 134 -3.64 -1.60 -10.55
CA ALA A 134 -3.99 -1.64 -11.96
C ALA A 134 -3.16 -0.68 -12.83
N GLN A 135 -2.86 0.49 -12.30
CA GLN A 135 -2.09 1.52 -13.00
C GLN A 135 -0.66 1.08 -13.36
N PHE A 136 -0.06 0.13 -12.63
CA PHE A 136 1.23 -0.44 -13.02
C PHE A 136 1.20 -1.14 -14.38
N SER A 137 0.10 -1.83 -14.70
CA SER A 137 -0.06 -2.45 -16.03
C SER A 137 -0.22 -1.42 -17.14
N PHE A 138 -0.84 -0.28 -16.83
CA PHE A 138 -0.89 0.85 -17.76
C PHE A 138 0.53 1.35 -18.07
N TRP A 139 1.33 1.60 -17.06
CA TRP A 139 2.69 2.11 -17.24
C TRP A 139 3.59 1.14 -18.01
N GLY A 140 3.49 -0.16 -17.76
CA GLY A 140 4.22 -1.19 -18.50
C GLY A 140 3.91 -1.21 -19.99
N ASN A 141 2.68 -0.85 -20.39
CA ASN A 141 2.30 -0.75 -21.79
C ASN A 141 2.57 0.63 -22.41
N TYR A 142 2.52 1.68 -21.60
CA TYR A 142 2.63 3.06 -22.07
C TYR A 142 4.08 3.55 -22.21
N ILE A 143 4.91 3.29 -21.18
CA ILE A 143 6.29 3.79 -21.14
C ILE A 143 7.12 3.36 -22.34
N PRO A 144 7.09 2.08 -22.80
CA PRO A 144 7.85 1.66 -23.96
C PRO A 144 7.51 2.45 -25.23
N LEU A 145 6.24 2.87 -25.37
CA LEU A 145 5.78 3.61 -26.56
C LEU A 145 6.31 5.04 -26.65
N VAL A 146 6.77 5.59 -25.54
CA VAL A 146 7.35 6.94 -25.49
C VAL A 146 8.81 6.94 -25.95
N PHE A 147 9.49 5.78 -25.91
CA PHE A 147 10.88 5.66 -26.33
C PHE A 147 11.02 5.13 -27.76
N PRO A 148 12.08 5.54 -28.49
CA PRO A 148 12.43 4.93 -29.77
C PRO A 148 12.58 3.39 -29.63
N VAL A 149 12.29 2.64 -30.69
CA VAL A 149 12.24 1.16 -30.67
C VAL A 149 13.50 0.53 -30.03
N HIS A 150 14.68 1.04 -30.39
CA HIS A 150 15.96 0.53 -29.90
C HIS A 150 16.24 0.85 -28.41
N LEU A 151 15.49 1.75 -27.77
CA LEU A 151 15.64 2.13 -26.37
C LEU A 151 14.44 1.70 -25.50
N ARG A 152 13.41 1.08 -26.05
CA ARG A 152 12.17 0.75 -25.35
C ARG A 152 12.41 -0.01 -24.05
N GLY A 153 13.16 -1.10 -24.07
CA GLY A 153 13.45 -1.91 -22.89
C GLY A 153 14.30 -1.19 -21.84
N THR A 154 15.35 -0.48 -22.28
CA THR A 154 16.22 0.26 -21.37
C THR A 154 15.51 1.48 -20.79
N GLY A 155 14.79 2.23 -21.63
CA GLY A 155 14.05 3.42 -21.20
C GLY A 155 12.92 3.09 -20.23
N GLU A 156 12.17 2.02 -20.48
CA GLU A 156 11.14 1.52 -19.57
C GLU A 156 11.75 1.13 -18.22
N SER A 157 12.78 0.29 -18.23
CA SER A 157 13.46 -0.16 -17.02
C SER A 157 14.02 1.00 -16.21
N PHE A 158 14.62 1.99 -16.88
CA PHE A 158 15.12 3.20 -16.25
C PHE A 158 14.00 4.02 -15.60
N ALA A 159 12.93 4.32 -16.34
CA ALA A 159 11.81 5.10 -15.84
C ALA A 159 11.09 4.42 -14.68
N ALA A 160 10.82 3.10 -14.78
CA ALA A 160 10.14 2.33 -13.76
C ALA A 160 11.00 2.18 -12.49
N ASN A 161 12.30 1.89 -12.64
CA ASN A 161 13.15 1.67 -11.46
C ASN A 161 13.56 2.99 -10.80
N ILE A 162 13.96 4.00 -11.53
CA ILE A 162 14.38 5.27 -10.93
C ILE A 162 13.17 6.07 -10.47
N GLY A 163 12.20 6.33 -11.36
CA GLY A 163 11.00 7.10 -11.02
C GLY A 163 10.19 6.43 -9.92
N GLY A 164 9.84 5.15 -10.10
CA GLY A 164 9.03 4.39 -9.14
C GLY A 164 9.71 4.24 -7.78
N ARG A 165 10.99 3.95 -7.74
CA ARG A 165 11.74 3.79 -6.48
C ARG A 165 11.95 5.12 -5.76
N ILE A 166 12.35 6.17 -6.46
CA ILE A 166 12.54 7.49 -5.84
C ILE A 166 11.22 7.98 -5.25
N LEU A 167 10.15 7.96 -6.03
CA LEU A 167 8.85 8.43 -5.57
C LEU A 167 8.27 7.55 -4.45
N GLY A 168 8.35 6.22 -4.59
CA GLY A 168 7.87 5.30 -3.58
C GLY A 168 8.64 5.40 -2.26
N THR A 169 9.98 5.48 -2.32
CA THR A 169 10.82 5.66 -1.14
C THR A 169 10.61 7.02 -0.49
N ALA A 170 10.45 8.08 -1.29
CA ALA A 170 10.16 9.42 -0.78
C ALA A 170 8.80 9.45 -0.06
N ALA A 171 7.76 8.82 -0.62
CA ALA A 171 6.45 8.73 0.03
C ALA A 171 6.52 8.01 1.38
N ALA A 172 7.22 6.88 1.44
CA ALA A 172 7.42 6.13 2.67
C ALA A 172 8.21 6.94 3.70
N TRP A 173 9.31 7.58 3.28
CA TRP A 173 10.13 8.41 4.15
C TRP A 173 9.35 9.61 4.71
N ILE A 174 8.62 10.34 3.86
CA ILE A 174 7.77 11.46 4.27
C ILE A 174 6.72 10.99 5.29
N THR A 175 6.03 9.89 5.00
CA THR A 175 5.00 9.33 5.89
C THR A 175 5.60 8.98 7.25
N LEU A 176 6.72 8.27 7.28
CA LEU A 176 7.39 7.88 8.52
C LEU A 176 7.89 9.09 9.31
N THR A 177 8.52 10.06 8.63
CA THR A 177 9.07 11.26 9.28
C THR A 177 7.97 12.13 9.89
N LEU A 178 6.88 12.37 9.16
CA LEU A 178 5.76 13.16 9.65
C LEU A 178 4.94 12.45 10.73
N SER A 179 4.89 11.12 10.70
CA SER A 179 4.20 10.31 11.72
C SER A 179 5.06 10.05 12.96
N ALA A 180 6.34 10.39 12.93
CA ALA A 180 7.23 10.20 14.08
C ALA A 180 6.70 10.91 15.32
N SER A 181 6.63 10.19 16.44
CA SER A 181 6.26 10.68 17.75
C SER A 181 6.93 9.82 18.82
N ASP A 182 6.98 10.33 20.05
CA ASP A 182 7.61 9.63 21.18
C ASP A 182 7.00 8.26 21.46
N LYS A 183 5.73 8.07 21.07
CA LYS A 183 5.02 6.80 21.18
C LYS A 183 4.45 6.41 19.80
N PRO A 184 4.54 5.13 19.42
CA PRO A 184 3.91 4.65 18.19
C PRO A 184 2.41 4.99 18.18
N ASP A 185 1.97 5.76 17.20
CA ASP A 185 0.58 6.14 16.98
C ASP A 185 0.11 5.70 15.59
N PRO A 186 -0.50 4.52 15.48
CA PRO A 186 -0.97 3.99 14.19
C PRO A 186 -2.07 4.84 13.56
N ALA A 187 -2.92 5.50 14.36
CA ALA A 187 -3.98 6.36 13.84
C ALA A 187 -3.39 7.59 13.17
N ARG A 188 -2.40 8.23 13.81
CA ARG A 188 -1.64 9.34 13.22
C ARG A 188 -0.93 8.91 11.93
N MET A 189 -0.29 7.74 11.93
CA MET A 189 0.36 7.21 10.74
C MET A 189 -0.64 6.98 9.59
N ALA A 190 -1.84 6.47 9.87
CA ALA A 190 -2.88 6.27 8.87
C ALA A 190 -3.38 7.60 8.28
N VAL A 191 -3.59 8.63 9.10
CA VAL A 191 -4.00 9.97 8.65
C VAL A 191 -2.92 10.61 7.79
N ILE A 192 -1.66 10.56 8.22
CA ILE A 192 -0.54 11.11 7.43
C ILE A 192 -0.38 10.33 6.12
N GLY A 193 -0.49 9.01 6.18
CA GLY A 193 -0.50 8.15 4.98
C GLY A 193 -1.63 8.53 4.01
N ALA A 194 -2.82 8.83 4.53
CA ALA A 194 -3.93 9.32 3.72
C ALA A 194 -3.60 10.63 3.01
N CYS A 195 -3.01 11.60 3.72
CA CYS A 195 -2.61 12.89 3.15
C CYS A 195 -1.52 12.72 2.08
N VAL A 196 -0.49 11.93 2.37
CA VAL A 196 0.61 11.67 1.43
C VAL A 196 0.10 10.93 0.20
N ALA A 197 -0.69 9.88 0.36
CA ALA A 197 -1.27 9.14 -0.74
C ALA A 197 -2.19 10.03 -1.60
N GLY A 198 -3.05 10.84 -0.96
CA GLY A 198 -3.91 11.81 -1.65
C GLY A 198 -3.11 12.83 -2.46
N ALA A 199 -2.04 13.38 -1.89
CA ALA A 199 -1.16 14.31 -2.58
C ALA A 199 -0.48 13.65 -3.80
N TYR A 200 0.02 12.43 -3.66
CA TYR A 200 0.65 11.71 -4.77
C TYR A 200 -0.33 11.38 -5.89
N VAL A 201 -1.54 10.92 -5.55
CA VAL A 201 -2.57 10.63 -6.56
C VAL A 201 -3.03 11.91 -7.25
N LEU A 202 -3.20 13.01 -6.49
CA LEU A 202 -3.56 14.32 -7.05
C LEU A 202 -2.49 14.84 -8.03
N ILE A 203 -1.23 14.82 -7.62
CA ILE A 203 -0.11 15.23 -8.49
C ILE A 203 -0.08 14.34 -9.74
N GLY A 204 -0.22 13.03 -9.59
CA GLY A 204 -0.28 12.08 -10.69
C GLY A 204 -1.44 12.38 -11.65
N ALA A 205 -2.64 12.67 -11.12
CA ALA A 205 -3.80 13.02 -11.93
C ALA A 205 -3.62 14.36 -12.69
N LEU A 206 -2.98 15.35 -12.07
CA LEU A 206 -2.64 16.61 -12.74
C LEU A 206 -1.59 16.39 -13.83
N LEU A 207 -0.56 15.61 -13.57
CA LEU A 207 0.49 15.30 -14.55
C LEU A 207 -0.03 14.47 -15.72
N THR A 208 -1.06 13.66 -15.52
CA THR A 208 -1.70 12.88 -16.60
C THR A 208 -2.22 13.76 -17.74
N GLN A 209 -2.52 15.03 -17.48
CA GLN A 209 -2.95 15.96 -18.52
C GLN A 209 -1.86 16.25 -19.55
N PHE A 210 -0.61 16.14 -19.16
CA PHE A 210 0.55 16.41 -20.01
C PHE A 210 1.10 15.14 -20.68
N LEU A 211 0.52 13.95 -20.41
CA LEU A 211 0.96 12.73 -21.07
C LEU A 211 0.73 12.84 -22.60
N PRO A 212 1.76 12.61 -23.42
CA PRO A 212 1.56 12.52 -24.87
C PRO A 212 0.67 11.31 -25.20
N GLU A 213 -0.32 11.50 -26.08
CA GLU A 213 -1.02 10.36 -26.68
C GLU A 213 -0.11 9.78 -27.75
N PRO A 214 0.25 8.48 -27.68
CA PRO A 214 1.04 7.85 -28.72
C PRO A 214 0.29 7.99 -30.06
N LYS A 215 0.96 8.52 -31.07
CA LYS A 215 0.43 8.48 -32.42
C LYS A 215 0.35 7.02 -32.84
N GLU A 216 -0.77 6.58 -33.41
CA GLU A 216 -0.82 5.30 -34.10
C GLU A 216 0.32 5.29 -35.11
N GLU A 217 1.25 4.36 -34.97
CA GLU A 217 2.24 4.11 -36.03
C GLU A 217 1.41 3.74 -37.28
N SER A 218 1.23 4.69 -38.19
CA SER A 218 0.66 4.41 -39.48
C SER A 218 1.51 3.30 -40.07
N GLU A 219 0.84 2.25 -40.59
CA GLU A 219 1.47 1.05 -41.17
C GLU A 219 2.42 1.35 -42.36
N GLU A 220 2.68 2.62 -42.67
CA GLU A 220 3.56 3.09 -43.74
C GLU A 220 5.05 2.89 -43.49
N GLY A 221 5.49 2.56 -42.25
CA GLY A 221 6.90 2.32 -41.90
C GLY A 221 7.37 0.85 -42.04
N ALA A 222 6.50 -0.07 -42.45
CA ALA A 222 6.79 -1.51 -42.56
C ALA A 222 7.03 -1.99 -44.00
N ARG A 223 7.41 -1.08 -44.90
CA ARG A 223 7.84 -1.45 -46.27
C ARG A 223 9.29 -1.15 -46.50
#